data_f28fc1cc9b63b30d4361c63a0ac87670
#
_entry.id   f28fc1cc9b63b30d4361c63a0ac87670
#
_cell.length_a   1.000
_cell.length_b   1.000
_cell.length_c   1.000
_cell.angle_alpha   90.00
_cell.angle_beta   90.00
_cell.angle_gamma   90.00
#
_symmetry.space_group_name_H-M   'P 1'
#
loop_
_entity.id
_entity.type
_entity.pdbx_description
1 polymer ?
#
loop_
_entity_poly.entity_id
_entity_poly.type
_entity_poly.pdbx_seq_one_letter_code
_entity_poly.pdbx_strand_id
1 'polypeptide(L)'
;YRIPTYTDLYYKDASTNGNPDLKPEEAFAQEIGLKYNTKRFTSSLAFFNRDATNLIDYVRTNTTDSKYTATNITKVNTKGFELNTAYRFKINEFNQTLSFGYNYLSDDILDQNKDLSRYSLNTLRHQFITRFTSKLFKNVRQNIIYKHAERTLGTSYNVWDASVIVAVNKFNFTVTANNIFDAEYIESGFVPMPPRSVLCGVRYGF
;
A
#
# COMPACT_ATOMS: atom_id res chain seq x y z
N TYR A 1 7.24 12.51 16.67
CA TYR A 1 6.10 12.28 17.56
C TYR A 1 4.80 12.66 16.85
N ARG A 2 3.68 12.05 17.25
CA ARG A 2 2.32 12.40 16.79
C ARG A 2 1.45 12.71 18.00
N ILE A 3 0.85 13.90 18.00
CA ILE A 3 -0.15 14.30 19.01
C ILE A 3 -1.47 13.59 18.69
N PRO A 4 -2.23 13.11 19.70
CA PRO A 4 -3.57 12.58 19.48
C PRO A 4 -4.45 13.60 18.74
N THR A 5 -5.22 13.13 17.79
CA THR A 5 -6.18 13.97 17.06
C THR A 5 -7.42 14.25 17.90
N TYR A 6 -8.23 15.24 17.51
CA TYR A 6 -9.54 15.48 18.15
C TYR A 6 -10.42 14.23 18.13
N THR A 7 -10.38 13.47 17.03
CA THR A 7 -11.10 12.19 16.91
C THR A 7 -10.60 11.16 17.91
N ASP A 8 -9.29 11.03 18.08
CA ASP A 8 -8.72 10.09 19.05
C ASP A 8 -9.13 10.43 20.49
N LEU A 9 -9.25 11.73 20.81
CA LEU A 9 -9.54 12.19 22.16
C LEU A 9 -11.05 12.20 22.50
N TYR A 10 -11.89 12.66 21.58
CA TYR A 10 -13.26 13.06 21.91
C TYR A 10 -14.35 12.45 21.07
N TYR A 11 -14.03 11.79 19.96
CA TYR A 11 -15.06 11.23 19.08
C TYR A 11 -15.74 10.02 19.73
N LYS A 12 -17.08 9.98 19.65
CA LYS A 12 -17.92 8.91 20.17
C LYS A 12 -19.05 8.59 19.21
N ASP A 13 -19.20 7.31 18.87
CA ASP A 13 -20.33 6.78 18.11
C ASP A 13 -20.77 5.41 18.63
N ALA A 14 -21.57 4.68 17.83
CA ALA A 14 -22.05 3.35 18.21
C ALA A 14 -20.91 2.31 18.31
N SER A 15 -19.81 2.50 17.60
CA SER A 15 -18.70 1.53 17.47
C SER A 15 -17.36 2.03 18.03
N THR A 16 -17.25 3.33 18.35
CA THR A 16 -15.97 3.98 18.67
C THR A 16 -16.09 4.88 19.88
N ASN A 17 -15.05 4.88 20.70
CA ASN A 17 -14.94 5.72 21.89
C ASN A 17 -13.55 6.37 21.91
N GLY A 18 -13.49 7.71 21.85
CA GLY A 18 -12.27 8.48 22.06
C GLY A 18 -11.82 8.46 23.53
N ASN A 19 -10.55 8.77 23.77
CA ASN A 19 -9.96 8.78 25.11
C ASN A 19 -9.14 10.06 25.33
N PRO A 20 -9.58 10.96 26.25
CA PRO A 20 -8.88 12.19 26.56
C PRO A 20 -7.50 12.01 27.21
N ASP A 21 -7.23 10.84 27.79
CA ASP A 21 -6.00 10.55 28.56
C ASP A 21 -4.87 9.99 27.68
N LEU A 22 -5.03 10.03 26.34
CA LEU A 22 -4.02 9.56 25.42
C LEU A 22 -2.73 10.38 25.48
N LYS A 23 -1.61 9.65 25.51
CA LYS A 23 -0.26 10.21 25.38
C LYS A 23 0.11 10.37 23.92
N PRO A 24 0.98 11.34 23.57
CA PRO A 24 1.56 11.42 22.25
C PRO A 24 2.33 10.14 21.87
N GLU A 25 2.25 9.76 20.60
CA GLU A 25 3.11 8.72 20.06
C GLU A 25 4.52 9.23 19.87
N GLU A 26 5.49 8.38 20.13
CA GLU A 26 6.90 8.61 19.84
C GLU A 26 7.44 7.50 18.95
N ALA A 27 8.32 7.83 18.03
CA ALA A 27 8.97 6.83 17.21
C ALA A 27 10.41 7.22 16.92
N PHE A 28 11.31 6.23 16.98
CA PHE A 28 12.66 6.30 16.50
C PHE A 28 12.80 5.38 15.30
N ALA A 29 13.19 5.92 14.15
CA ALA A 29 13.36 5.17 12.93
C ALA A 29 14.80 5.28 12.40
N GLN A 30 15.31 4.18 11.92
CA GLN A 30 16.62 4.05 11.29
C GLN A 30 16.45 3.40 9.93
N GLU A 31 17.17 3.90 8.93
CA GLU A 31 17.15 3.35 7.58
C GLU A 31 18.55 3.37 6.99
N ILE A 32 18.92 2.31 6.27
CA ILE A 32 20.08 2.24 5.42
C ILE A 32 19.67 1.76 4.05
N GLY A 33 20.14 2.44 3.01
CA GLY A 33 19.77 2.10 1.65
C GLY A 33 20.91 2.24 0.65
N LEU A 34 20.77 1.50 -0.45
CA LEU A 34 21.66 1.54 -1.59
C LEU A 34 20.85 1.84 -2.84
N LYS A 35 21.39 2.67 -3.71
CA LYS A 35 20.80 2.98 -5.01
C LYS A 35 21.83 2.82 -6.12
N TYR A 36 21.45 2.06 -7.14
CA TYR A 36 22.27 1.83 -8.33
C TYR A 36 21.51 2.29 -9.58
N ASN A 37 22.11 3.15 -10.37
CA ASN A 37 21.51 3.73 -11.56
C ASN A 37 22.42 3.62 -12.77
N THR A 38 21.87 3.07 -13.84
CA THR A 38 22.47 3.11 -15.19
C THR A 38 21.43 3.57 -16.21
N LYS A 39 21.83 3.72 -17.47
CA LYS A 39 20.89 4.06 -18.56
C LYS A 39 19.78 3.03 -18.73
N ARG A 40 20.04 1.75 -18.44
CA ARG A 40 19.09 0.64 -18.64
C ARG A 40 18.53 0.07 -17.35
N PHE A 41 19.26 0.14 -16.27
CA PHE A 41 18.91 -0.50 -15.02
C PHE A 41 18.94 0.49 -13.86
N THR A 42 17.89 0.50 -13.07
CA THR A 42 17.78 1.27 -11.82
C THR A 42 17.36 0.30 -10.73
N SER A 43 18.04 0.31 -9.60
CA SER A 43 17.66 -0.47 -8.43
C SER A 43 17.88 0.34 -7.16
N SER A 44 16.99 0.19 -6.20
CA SER A 44 17.14 0.68 -4.84
C SER A 44 16.74 -0.39 -3.85
N LEU A 45 17.54 -0.54 -2.81
CA LEU A 45 17.28 -1.44 -1.70
C LEU A 45 17.45 -0.63 -0.42
N ALA A 46 16.45 -0.66 0.46
CA ALA A 46 16.49 -0.04 1.77
C ALA A 46 16.10 -1.05 2.85
N PHE A 47 16.78 -1.02 3.98
CA PHE A 47 16.44 -1.73 5.20
C PHE A 47 16.10 -0.72 6.27
N PHE A 48 15.04 -0.96 7.01
CA PHE A 48 14.60 -0.04 8.06
C PHE A 48 14.20 -0.78 9.34
N ASN A 49 14.31 -0.06 10.43
CA ASN A 49 13.81 -0.44 11.76
C ASN A 49 13.15 0.78 12.40
N ARG A 50 11.95 0.61 12.91
CA ARG A 50 11.19 1.64 13.60
C ARG A 50 10.70 1.12 14.94
N ASP A 51 11.15 1.74 16.02
CA ASP A 51 10.64 1.55 17.37
C ASP A 51 9.61 2.64 17.66
N ALA A 52 8.36 2.26 17.88
CA ALA A 52 7.28 3.17 18.25
C ALA A 52 6.79 2.85 19.66
N THR A 53 6.53 3.90 20.44
CA THR A 53 5.96 3.82 21.77
C THR A 53 4.69 4.66 21.86
N ASN A 54 3.77 4.26 22.73
CA ASN A 54 2.47 4.90 22.90
C ASN A 54 1.67 5.00 21.58
N LEU A 55 1.83 4.04 20.67
CA LEU A 55 1.09 4.02 19.41
C LEU A 55 -0.41 4.06 19.70
N ILE A 56 -1.13 5.01 19.12
CA ILE A 56 -2.57 5.13 19.33
C ILE A 56 -3.30 4.19 18.38
N ASP A 57 -4.07 3.27 18.96
CA ASP A 57 -4.93 2.35 18.23
C ASP A 57 -6.28 2.22 18.92
N TYR A 58 -7.25 1.65 18.23
CA TYR A 58 -8.58 1.39 18.73
C TYR A 58 -8.69 -0.08 19.13
N VAL A 59 -8.86 -0.33 20.42
CA VAL A 59 -8.82 -1.68 21.03
C VAL A 59 -10.14 -1.97 21.71
N ARG A 60 -10.60 -3.22 21.68
CA ARG A 60 -11.65 -3.74 22.56
C ARG A 60 -11.02 -4.33 23.80
N THR A 61 -11.60 -4.09 24.97
CA THR A 61 -11.13 -4.67 26.21
C THR A 61 -11.46 -6.17 26.27
N ASN A 62 -12.63 -6.54 25.71
CA ASN A 62 -13.07 -7.93 25.60
C ASN A 62 -13.69 -8.17 24.21
N THR A 63 -13.77 -9.42 23.79
CA THR A 63 -14.42 -9.82 22.53
C THR A 63 -15.92 -9.51 22.49
N THR A 64 -16.56 -9.36 23.65
CA THR A 64 -17.99 -9.01 23.80
C THR A 64 -18.25 -7.51 23.73
N ASP A 65 -17.23 -6.68 23.82
CA ASP A 65 -17.40 -5.22 23.75
C ASP A 65 -17.88 -4.80 22.36
N SER A 66 -18.94 -3.99 22.31
CA SER A 66 -19.46 -3.45 21.06
C SER A 66 -18.62 -2.30 20.50
N LYS A 67 -17.80 -1.66 21.35
CA LYS A 67 -17.03 -0.46 21.00
C LYS A 67 -15.54 -0.68 21.07
N TYR A 68 -14.85 -0.05 20.14
CA TYR A 68 -13.41 0.13 20.20
C TYR A 68 -13.07 1.43 20.92
N THR A 69 -12.15 1.38 21.88
CA THR A 69 -11.68 2.56 22.63
C THR A 69 -10.27 2.92 22.18
N ALA A 70 -10.05 4.22 21.94
CA ALA A 70 -8.72 4.73 21.61
C ALA A 70 -7.76 4.51 22.79
N THR A 71 -6.65 3.82 22.55
CA THR A 71 -5.72 3.36 23.58
C THR A 71 -4.28 3.49 23.09
N ASN A 72 -3.35 3.81 23.98
CA ASN A 72 -1.94 3.74 23.68
C ASN A 72 -1.42 2.30 23.76
N ILE A 73 -0.93 1.76 22.67
CA ILE A 73 -0.18 0.49 22.63
C ILE A 73 1.24 0.77 23.11
N THR A 74 1.73 -0.05 24.04
CA THR A 74 2.96 0.25 24.78
C THR A 74 4.18 0.33 23.87
N LYS A 75 4.39 -0.64 22.99
CA LYS A 75 5.52 -0.69 22.07
C LYS A 75 5.23 -1.51 20.83
N VAL A 76 5.62 -0.97 19.67
CA VAL A 76 5.62 -1.69 18.39
C VAL A 76 7.00 -1.51 17.76
N ASN A 77 7.66 -2.62 17.44
CA ASN A 77 8.88 -2.63 16.63
C ASN A 77 8.54 -3.13 15.23
N THR A 78 8.75 -2.30 14.23
CA THR A 78 8.56 -2.62 12.81
C THR A 78 9.92 -2.70 12.12
N LYS A 79 10.21 -3.84 11.51
CA LYS A 79 11.42 -4.06 10.69
C LYS A 79 11.01 -4.42 9.28
N GLY A 80 11.83 -4.04 8.33
CA GLY A 80 11.54 -4.43 6.96
C GLY A 80 12.61 -4.05 5.97
N PHE A 81 12.31 -4.39 4.73
CA PHE A 81 13.12 -3.90 3.61
C PHE A 81 12.23 -3.65 2.39
N GLU A 82 12.71 -2.75 1.54
CA GLU A 82 12.10 -2.38 0.27
C GLU A 82 13.09 -2.57 -0.86
N LEU A 83 12.68 -3.28 -1.89
CA LEU A 83 13.41 -3.44 -3.15
C LEU A 83 12.59 -2.86 -4.30
N ASN A 84 13.17 -1.90 -5.02
CA ASN A 84 12.58 -1.37 -6.24
C ASN A 84 13.57 -1.50 -7.37
N THR A 85 13.14 -2.07 -8.50
CA THR A 85 13.99 -2.31 -9.68
C THR A 85 13.26 -1.90 -10.94
N ALA A 86 13.95 -1.33 -11.91
CA ALA A 86 13.42 -1.08 -13.24
C ALA A 86 14.49 -1.39 -14.30
N TYR A 87 14.08 -2.14 -15.31
CA TYR A 87 14.90 -2.47 -16.46
C TYR A 87 14.28 -1.91 -17.74
N ARG A 88 15.06 -1.12 -18.47
CA ARG A 88 14.68 -0.48 -19.74
C ARG A 88 15.39 -1.16 -20.89
N PHE A 89 14.62 -1.62 -21.85
CA PHE A 89 15.12 -2.31 -23.03
C PHE A 89 14.31 -1.93 -24.28
N LYS A 90 14.75 -2.37 -25.44
CA LYS A 90 14.02 -2.18 -26.69
C LYS A 90 13.62 -3.52 -27.27
N ILE A 91 12.39 -3.57 -27.80
CA ILE A 91 11.94 -4.61 -28.70
C ILE A 91 11.75 -3.90 -30.05
N ASN A 92 12.51 -4.33 -31.05
CA ASN A 92 12.70 -3.57 -32.27
C ASN A 92 13.21 -2.14 -31.96
N GLU A 93 12.48 -1.09 -32.34
CA GLU A 93 12.82 0.30 -32.04
C GLU A 93 12.04 0.89 -30.82
N PHE A 94 11.13 0.13 -30.24
CA PHE A 94 10.22 0.61 -29.21
C PHE A 94 10.75 0.36 -27.80
N ASN A 95 10.69 1.40 -26.96
CA ASN A 95 11.12 1.32 -25.56
C ASN A 95 10.12 0.51 -24.72
N GLN A 96 10.68 -0.38 -23.91
CA GLN A 96 9.99 -1.20 -22.93
C GLN A 96 10.57 -0.91 -21.55
N THR A 97 9.73 -1.00 -20.53
CA THR A 97 10.17 -0.92 -19.14
C THR A 97 9.48 -2.00 -18.33
N LEU A 98 10.27 -2.85 -17.70
CA LEU A 98 9.82 -3.79 -16.69
C LEU A 98 10.24 -3.27 -15.33
N SER A 99 9.30 -3.04 -14.43
CA SER A 99 9.55 -2.59 -13.07
C SER A 99 9.03 -3.63 -12.08
N PHE A 100 9.76 -3.76 -10.99
CA PHE A 100 9.50 -4.68 -9.91
C PHE A 100 9.69 -3.97 -8.58
N GLY A 101 8.73 -4.06 -7.70
CA GLY A 101 8.78 -3.59 -6.33
C GLY A 101 8.44 -4.73 -5.37
N TYR A 102 9.19 -4.84 -4.29
CA TYR A 102 8.90 -5.77 -3.21
C TYR A 102 9.13 -5.10 -1.86
N ASN A 103 8.13 -5.20 -1.00
CA ASN A 103 8.17 -4.71 0.38
C ASN A 103 7.93 -5.88 1.32
N TYR A 104 8.76 -5.97 2.35
CA TYR A 104 8.59 -6.89 3.46
C TYR A 104 8.56 -6.11 4.77
N LEU A 105 7.55 -6.37 5.59
CA LEU A 105 7.42 -5.82 6.93
C LEU A 105 7.20 -6.94 7.95
N SER A 106 7.79 -6.76 9.11
CA SER A 106 7.56 -7.62 10.28
C SER A 106 7.36 -6.73 11.49
N ASP A 107 6.19 -6.82 12.10
CA ASP A 107 5.84 -6.10 13.31
C ASP A 107 5.92 -7.02 14.52
N ASP A 108 6.59 -6.55 15.56
CA ASP A 108 6.61 -7.16 16.90
C ASP A 108 5.88 -6.22 17.86
N ILE A 109 4.72 -6.66 18.32
CA ILE A 109 3.82 -5.87 19.17
C ILE A 109 3.90 -6.42 20.60
N LEU A 110 4.47 -5.63 21.50
CA LEU A 110 4.58 -5.95 22.93
C LEU A 110 3.38 -5.38 23.68
N ASP A 111 2.21 -5.99 23.49
CA ASP A 111 1.00 -5.64 24.23
C ASP A 111 0.12 -6.88 24.46
N GLN A 112 -0.50 -6.96 25.64
CA GLN A 112 -1.37 -8.08 25.99
C GLN A 112 -2.70 -8.08 25.25
N ASN A 113 -3.16 -6.91 24.78
CA ASN A 113 -4.44 -6.73 24.10
C ASN A 113 -4.32 -6.65 22.56
N LYS A 114 -3.18 -7.08 22.01
CA LYS A 114 -2.93 -7.01 20.56
C LYS A 114 -4.02 -7.66 19.71
N ASP A 115 -4.61 -8.76 20.19
CA ASP A 115 -5.59 -9.55 19.43
C ASP A 115 -6.96 -8.85 19.28
N LEU A 116 -7.17 -7.76 19.98
CA LEU A 116 -8.40 -6.98 19.98
C LEU A 116 -8.25 -5.60 19.31
N SER A 117 -7.09 -5.35 18.69
CA SER A 117 -6.78 -4.12 17.97
C SER A 117 -7.49 -4.05 16.60
N ARG A 118 -7.89 -2.85 16.21
CA ARG A 118 -8.55 -2.60 14.92
C ARG A 118 -7.58 -2.45 13.77
N TYR A 119 -6.39 -1.89 14.00
CA TYR A 119 -5.47 -1.49 12.94
C TYR A 119 -4.10 -2.15 13.01
N SER A 120 -3.52 -2.32 14.18
CA SER A 120 -2.13 -2.76 14.33
C SER A 120 -1.88 -4.22 13.99
N LEU A 121 -2.91 -5.05 13.92
CA LEU A 121 -2.77 -6.49 13.70
C LEU A 121 -2.80 -6.92 12.24
N ASN A 122 -3.43 -6.16 11.37
CA ASN A 122 -3.57 -6.53 9.97
C ASN A 122 -2.65 -5.69 9.07
N THR A 123 -1.39 -5.60 9.47
CA THR A 123 -0.38 -4.88 8.70
C THR A 123 0.00 -5.65 7.43
N LEU A 124 0.49 -4.92 6.46
CA LEU A 124 1.05 -5.50 5.24
C LEU A 124 2.33 -6.26 5.61
N ARG A 125 2.42 -7.55 5.27
CA ARG A 125 3.60 -8.37 5.52
C ARG A 125 4.45 -8.51 4.27
N HIS A 126 3.81 -8.86 3.17
CA HIS A 126 4.45 -8.97 1.87
C HIS A 126 3.66 -8.18 0.84
N GLN A 127 4.34 -7.38 0.05
CA GLN A 127 3.79 -6.74 -1.13
C GLN A 127 4.73 -6.89 -2.30
N PHE A 128 4.17 -7.31 -3.41
CA PHE A 128 4.86 -7.50 -4.66
C PHE A 128 4.11 -6.76 -5.77
N ILE A 129 4.78 -5.88 -6.48
CA ILE A 129 4.20 -5.14 -7.59
C ILE A 129 5.12 -5.28 -8.81
N THR A 130 4.56 -5.78 -9.91
CA THR A 130 5.23 -5.80 -11.19
C THR A 130 4.48 -4.91 -12.16
N ARG A 131 5.21 -4.08 -12.90
CA ARG A 131 4.66 -3.23 -13.94
C ARG A 131 5.44 -3.44 -15.23
N PHE A 132 4.71 -3.73 -16.30
CA PHE A 132 5.25 -3.76 -17.65
C PHE A 132 4.66 -2.62 -18.47
N THR A 133 5.47 -1.63 -18.78
CA THR A 133 5.12 -0.51 -19.66
C THR A 133 5.77 -0.71 -21.03
N SER A 134 4.96 -0.76 -22.06
CA SER A 134 5.39 -1.12 -23.40
C SER A 134 4.89 -0.10 -24.44
N LYS A 135 5.75 0.27 -25.36
CA LYS A 135 5.36 0.90 -26.60
C LYS A 135 5.28 -0.18 -27.66
N LEU A 136 4.06 -0.59 -28.04
CA LEU A 136 3.81 -1.68 -28.99
C LEU A 136 4.03 -1.21 -30.44
N PHE A 137 3.55 0.00 -30.74
CA PHE A 137 3.66 0.63 -32.03
C PHE A 137 4.01 2.11 -31.86
N LYS A 138 4.24 2.81 -32.96
CA LYS A 138 4.59 4.24 -32.92
C LYS A 138 3.62 5.10 -32.11
N ASN A 139 2.35 4.74 -32.16
CA ASN A 139 1.24 5.46 -31.54
C ASN A 139 0.47 4.68 -30.46
N VAL A 140 0.91 3.46 -30.11
CA VAL A 140 0.23 2.61 -29.11
C VAL A 140 1.15 2.34 -27.95
N ARG A 141 0.69 2.65 -26.74
CA ARG A 141 1.33 2.31 -25.46
C ARG A 141 0.40 1.46 -24.63
N GLN A 142 0.96 0.51 -23.93
CA GLN A 142 0.25 -0.29 -22.93
C GLN A 142 0.98 -0.26 -21.59
N ASN A 143 0.22 -0.49 -20.54
CA ASN A 143 0.73 -0.69 -19.20
C ASN A 143 -0.05 -1.83 -18.55
N ILE A 144 0.66 -2.82 -18.02
CA ILE A 144 0.10 -3.94 -17.28
C ILE A 144 0.71 -3.91 -15.89
N ILE A 145 -0.12 -4.04 -14.87
CA ILE A 145 0.29 -4.03 -13.46
C ILE A 145 -0.25 -5.30 -12.83
N TYR A 146 0.62 -6.00 -12.13
CA TYR A 146 0.26 -7.08 -11.22
C TYR A 146 0.63 -6.65 -9.80
N LYS A 147 -0.28 -6.85 -8.87
CA LYS A 147 -0.10 -6.61 -7.44
C LYS A 147 -0.48 -7.86 -6.67
N HIS A 148 0.43 -8.30 -5.82
CA HIS A 148 0.16 -9.28 -4.76
C HIS A 148 0.39 -8.62 -3.42
N ALA A 149 -0.47 -8.88 -2.45
CA ALA A 149 -0.28 -8.46 -1.07
C ALA A 149 -0.73 -9.56 -0.12
N GLU A 150 0.06 -9.76 0.93
CA GLU A 150 -0.22 -10.66 2.04
C GLU A 150 -0.12 -9.85 3.34
N ARG A 151 -1.07 -10.08 4.24
CA ARG A 151 -1.15 -9.40 5.53
C ARG A 151 -0.82 -10.36 6.68
N THR A 152 -0.51 -9.82 7.84
CA THR A 152 -0.11 -10.58 9.03
C THR A 152 -1.15 -11.59 9.50
N LEU A 153 -2.44 -11.34 9.29
CA LEU A 153 -3.52 -12.28 9.59
C LEU A 153 -3.76 -13.35 8.52
N GLY A 154 -2.83 -13.48 7.54
CA GLY A 154 -2.89 -14.53 6.52
C GLY A 154 -3.86 -14.23 5.36
N THR A 155 -4.48 -13.05 5.31
CA THR A 155 -5.27 -12.65 4.14
C THR A 155 -4.34 -12.22 3.01
N SER A 156 -4.57 -12.74 1.81
CA SER A 156 -3.81 -12.37 0.61
C SER A 156 -4.72 -12.12 -0.57
N TYR A 157 -4.26 -11.32 -1.51
CA TYR A 157 -4.99 -11.05 -2.74
C TYR A 157 -4.04 -10.78 -3.92
N ASN A 158 -4.57 -10.97 -5.13
CA ASN A 158 -3.90 -10.69 -6.38
C ASN A 158 -4.78 -9.80 -7.24
N VAL A 159 -4.24 -8.70 -7.74
CA VAL A 159 -4.96 -7.75 -8.61
C VAL A 159 -4.16 -7.50 -9.87
N TRP A 160 -4.87 -7.49 -10.99
CA TRP A 160 -4.34 -7.17 -12.31
C TRP A 160 -5.06 -5.96 -12.88
N ASP A 161 -4.27 -4.99 -13.31
CA ASP A 161 -4.74 -3.82 -14.01
C ASP A 161 -4.06 -3.71 -15.38
N ALA A 162 -4.76 -3.18 -16.36
CA ALA A 162 -4.16 -2.88 -17.66
C ALA A 162 -4.71 -1.58 -18.24
N SER A 163 -3.87 -0.89 -18.99
CA SER A 163 -4.31 0.27 -19.77
C SER A 163 -3.66 0.30 -21.13
N VAL A 164 -4.40 0.78 -22.11
CA VAL A 164 -3.92 1.03 -23.47
C VAL A 164 -4.21 2.48 -23.85
N ILE A 165 -3.23 3.14 -24.42
CA ILE A 165 -3.32 4.50 -24.94
C ILE A 165 -2.99 4.48 -26.42
N VAL A 166 -3.90 4.98 -27.24
CA VAL A 166 -3.72 5.13 -28.69
C VAL A 166 -3.71 6.62 -29.05
N ALA A 167 -2.60 7.08 -29.58
CA ALA A 167 -2.45 8.46 -30.05
C ALA A 167 -2.79 8.57 -31.55
N VAL A 168 -3.78 9.40 -31.89
CA VAL A 168 -4.18 9.68 -33.28
C VAL A 168 -4.24 11.19 -33.47
N ASN A 169 -3.30 11.72 -34.21
CA ASN A 169 -3.13 13.18 -34.41
C ASN A 169 -3.01 13.89 -33.03
N LYS A 170 -3.94 14.78 -32.73
CA LYS A 170 -4.01 15.53 -31.47
C LYS A 170 -4.84 14.83 -30.38
N PHE A 171 -5.39 13.65 -30.67
CA PHE A 171 -6.19 12.89 -29.72
C PHE A 171 -5.41 11.74 -29.10
N ASN A 172 -5.61 11.53 -27.79
CA ASN A 172 -5.18 10.32 -27.09
C ASN A 172 -6.43 9.62 -26.55
N PHE A 173 -6.68 8.42 -27.04
CA PHE A 173 -7.74 7.54 -26.58
C PHE A 173 -7.14 6.60 -25.53
N THR A 174 -7.78 6.51 -24.37
CA THR A 174 -7.32 5.67 -23.27
C THR A 174 -8.43 4.70 -22.88
N VAL A 175 -8.08 3.44 -22.73
CA VAL A 175 -8.92 2.41 -22.10
C VAL A 175 -8.14 1.86 -20.92
N THR A 176 -8.75 1.86 -19.74
CA THR A 176 -8.17 1.31 -18.51
C THR A 176 -9.13 0.28 -17.93
N ALA A 177 -8.64 -0.93 -17.70
CA ALA A 177 -9.34 -1.99 -16.99
C ALA A 177 -8.65 -2.19 -15.63
N ASN A 178 -9.36 -1.96 -14.54
CA ASN A 178 -8.90 -2.19 -13.18
C ASN A 178 -9.50 -3.47 -12.65
N ASN A 179 -8.73 -4.18 -11.83
CA ASN A 179 -9.15 -5.44 -11.22
C ASN A 179 -9.75 -6.42 -12.25
N ILE A 180 -8.98 -6.71 -13.29
CA ILE A 180 -9.44 -7.45 -14.49
C ILE A 180 -10.11 -8.79 -14.14
N PHE A 181 -9.62 -9.48 -13.12
CA PHE A 181 -10.12 -10.79 -12.70
C PHE A 181 -11.19 -10.72 -11.60
N ASP A 182 -11.66 -9.50 -11.26
CA ASP A 182 -12.72 -9.26 -10.29
C ASP A 182 -12.43 -9.86 -8.90
N ALA A 183 -11.18 -9.69 -8.45
CA ALA A 183 -10.78 -10.17 -7.14
C ALA A 183 -11.48 -9.38 -6.03
N GLU A 184 -12.05 -10.08 -5.06
CA GLU A 184 -12.57 -9.49 -3.84
C GLU A 184 -11.43 -9.31 -2.84
N TYR A 185 -11.18 -8.08 -2.38
CA TYR A 185 -10.11 -7.81 -1.43
C TYR A 185 -10.34 -6.55 -0.60
N ILE A 186 -9.62 -6.46 0.52
CA ILE A 186 -9.68 -5.36 1.47
C ILE A 186 -8.25 -4.86 1.68
N GLU A 187 -8.02 -3.56 1.50
CA GLU A 187 -6.69 -2.95 1.75
C GLU A 187 -6.58 -2.31 3.13
N SER A 188 -7.64 -1.73 3.63
CA SER A 188 -7.63 -1.05 4.93
C SER A 188 -8.97 -1.17 5.64
N GLY A 189 -8.91 -1.42 6.92
CA GLY A 189 -10.11 -1.59 7.74
C GLY A 189 -10.99 -2.75 7.26
N PHE A 190 -12.28 -2.49 7.09
CA PHE A 190 -13.27 -3.46 6.65
C PHE A 190 -13.95 -3.05 5.33
N VAL A 191 -13.36 -2.11 4.61
CA VAL A 191 -13.94 -1.57 3.38
C VAL A 191 -13.50 -2.42 2.18
N PRO A 192 -14.43 -3.09 1.49
CA PRO A 192 -14.12 -3.79 0.25
C PRO A 192 -13.63 -2.82 -0.82
N MET A 193 -12.62 -3.25 -1.55
CA MET A 193 -12.11 -2.48 -2.69
C MET A 193 -13.05 -2.61 -3.89
N PRO A 194 -13.03 -1.64 -4.83
CA PRO A 194 -13.91 -1.66 -5.99
C PRO A 194 -13.76 -2.94 -6.82
N PRO A 195 -14.87 -3.49 -7.34
CA PRO A 195 -14.84 -4.61 -8.26
C PRO A 195 -14.21 -4.22 -9.60
N ARG A 196 -14.15 -5.15 -10.54
CA ARG A 196 -13.68 -4.88 -11.89
C ARG A 196 -14.38 -3.66 -12.50
N SER A 197 -13.58 -2.78 -13.09
CA SER A 197 -14.08 -1.58 -13.76
C SER A 197 -13.33 -1.32 -15.07
N VAL A 198 -14.04 -0.77 -16.04
CA VAL A 198 -13.46 -0.31 -17.31
C VAL A 198 -13.77 1.17 -17.49
N LEU A 199 -12.73 1.94 -17.74
CA LEU A 199 -12.80 3.39 -17.95
C LEU A 199 -12.30 3.71 -19.35
N CYS A 200 -13.05 4.55 -20.08
CA CYS A 200 -12.63 5.08 -21.36
C CYS A 200 -12.44 6.60 -21.26
N GLY A 201 -11.40 7.11 -21.87
CA GLY A 201 -11.08 8.54 -21.87
C GLY A 201 -10.56 9.03 -23.20
N VAL A 202 -10.81 10.30 -23.48
CA VAL A 202 -10.27 11.00 -24.65
C VAL A 202 -9.62 12.30 -24.15
N ARG A 203 -8.38 12.54 -24.57
CA ARG A 203 -7.65 13.79 -24.33
C ARG A 203 -7.30 14.44 -25.68
N TYR A 204 -7.60 15.72 -25.82
CA TYR A 204 -7.21 16.54 -26.96
C TYR A 204 -6.04 17.44 -26.56
N GLY A 205 -4.99 17.48 -27.41
CA GLY A 205 -3.84 18.39 -27.27
C GLY A 205 -3.97 19.55 -28.25
N PHE A 206 -3.84 20.77 -27.79
CA PHE A 206 -3.89 22.00 -28.59
C PHE A 206 -2.59 22.23 -29.39
#